data_06ec8660cde57743105311708a61c9f4
#
_entry.id   06ec8660cde57743105311708a61c9f4
#
_cell.length_a   1.000
_cell.length_b   1.000
_cell.length_c   1.000
_cell.angle_alpha   90.00
_cell.angle_beta   90.00
_cell.angle_gamma   90.00
#
_symmetry.space_group_name_H-M   'P 1'
#
loop_
_entity.id
_entity.type
_entity.pdbx_description
1 polymer ?
#
loop_
_entity_poly.entity_id
_entity_poly.type
_entity_poly.pdbx_seq_one_letter_code
_entity_poly.pdbx_strand_id
1 'polypeptide(L)'
;MDTFFLVLLVFLAILAAVDLFVGVSNDAVNFLNSAVGSRIAPFKVVLGVAAVGVLLGATFSGGMMEIARSGVFHASMFSFSDVIAIYFAVMVTDVLLLNVFNKMGLPTSTTVSIVFELLGAAAGVAINRLIQNGESALG
;
A
#
# COMPACT_ATOMS: atom_id res chain seq x y z
N MET A 1 -6.90 -4.01 -26.02
CA MET A 1 -5.97 -3.89 -24.85
C MET A 1 -4.75 -4.70 -25.23
N ASP A 2 -3.60 -4.06 -25.32
CA ASP A 2 -2.37 -4.76 -25.73
C ASP A 2 -2.01 -5.82 -24.69
N THR A 3 -1.53 -6.96 -25.14
CA THR A 3 -1.17 -8.10 -24.28
C THR A 3 -0.22 -7.67 -23.15
N PHE A 4 0.63 -6.69 -23.40
CA PHE A 4 1.52 -6.10 -22.41
C PHE A 4 0.76 -5.47 -21.22
N PHE A 5 -0.28 -4.66 -21.50
CA PHE A 5 -1.08 -4.05 -20.43
C PHE A 5 -1.88 -5.08 -19.64
N LEU A 6 -2.34 -6.14 -20.28
CA LEU A 6 -3.06 -7.22 -19.60
C LEU A 6 -2.13 -7.97 -18.63
N VAL A 7 -0.92 -8.31 -19.08
CA VAL A 7 0.10 -8.96 -18.24
C VAL A 7 0.47 -8.08 -17.06
N LEU A 8 0.69 -6.76 -17.30
CA LEU A 8 0.99 -5.79 -16.26
C LEU A 8 -0.14 -5.69 -15.22
N LEU A 9 -1.39 -5.68 -15.67
CA LEU A 9 -2.57 -5.59 -14.81
C LEU A 9 -2.73 -6.84 -13.94
N VAL A 10 -2.51 -8.03 -14.50
CA VAL A 10 -2.51 -9.29 -13.74
C VAL A 10 -1.38 -9.29 -12.70
N PHE A 11 -0.20 -8.83 -13.07
CA PHE A 11 0.93 -8.74 -12.14
C PHE A 11 0.65 -7.77 -10.99
N LEU A 12 0.09 -6.60 -11.28
CA LEU A 12 -0.34 -5.63 -10.26
C LEU A 12 -1.44 -6.21 -9.35
N ALA A 13 -2.37 -6.98 -9.89
CA ALA A 13 -3.40 -7.64 -9.08
C ALA A 13 -2.80 -8.68 -8.12
N ILE A 14 -1.81 -9.44 -8.57
CA ILE A 14 -1.07 -10.39 -7.72
C ILE A 14 -0.29 -9.63 -6.63
N LEU A 15 0.42 -8.55 -6.98
CA LEU A 15 1.11 -7.72 -6.00
C LEU A 15 0.14 -7.14 -4.96
N ALA A 16 -1.02 -6.63 -5.39
CA ALA A 16 -2.04 -6.10 -4.49
C ALA A 16 -2.57 -7.17 -3.51
N ALA A 17 -2.74 -8.41 -3.96
CA ALA A 17 -3.14 -9.51 -3.09
C ALA A 17 -2.05 -9.86 -2.05
N VAL A 18 -0.78 -9.86 -2.46
CA VAL A 18 0.36 -10.09 -1.57
C VAL A 18 0.49 -8.95 -0.56
N ASP A 19 0.37 -7.71 -1.02
CA ASP A 19 0.42 -6.49 -0.21
C ASP A 19 -0.67 -6.48 0.86
N LEU A 20 -1.92 -6.78 0.47
CA LEU A 20 -3.04 -6.94 1.39
C LEU A 20 -2.75 -8.01 2.45
N PHE A 21 -2.19 -9.15 2.07
CA PHE A 21 -1.86 -10.22 3.00
C PHE A 21 -0.79 -9.79 4.01
N VAL A 22 0.27 -9.15 3.55
CA VAL A 22 1.38 -8.68 4.40
C VAL A 22 0.91 -7.54 5.30
N GLY A 23 0.15 -6.58 4.78
CA GLY A 23 -0.40 -5.45 5.52
C GLY A 23 -1.38 -5.88 6.60
N VAL A 24 -2.35 -6.72 6.29
CA VAL A 24 -3.29 -7.26 7.30
C VAL A 24 -2.55 -8.06 8.37
N SER A 25 -1.51 -8.81 8.01
CA SER A 25 -0.69 -9.54 8.97
C SER A 25 0.06 -8.60 9.92
N ASN A 26 0.57 -7.46 9.42
CA ASN A 26 1.21 -6.43 10.23
C ASN A 26 0.21 -5.74 11.16
N ASP A 27 -0.92 -5.30 10.63
CA ASP A 27 -1.95 -4.61 11.40
C ASP A 27 -2.59 -5.51 12.47
N ALA A 28 -2.77 -6.81 12.19
CA ALA A 28 -3.32 -7.76 13.14
C ALA A 28 -2.52 -7.80 14.45
N VAL A 29 -1.21 -7.69 14.40
CA VAL A 29 -0.36 -7.62 15.59
C VAL A 29 -0.71 -6.39 16.43
N ASN A 30 -0.99 -5.25 15.82
CA ASN A 30 -1.26 -3.99 16.51
C ASN A 30 -2.55 -4.04 17.36
N PHE A 31 -3.60 -4.70 16.89
CA PHE A 31 -4.90 -4.71 17.58
C PHE A 31 -5.26 -6.05 18.25
N LEU A 32 -4.63 -7.17 17.85
CA LEU A 32 -4.91 -8.49 18.47
C LEU A 32 -3.96 -8.83 19.61
N ASN A 33 -2.77 -8.23 19.66
CA ASN A 33 -1.70 -8.64 20.57
C ASN A 33 -2.14 -8.59 22.05
N SER A 34 -2.87 -7.55 22.46
CA SER A 34 -3.38 -7.42 23.82
C SER A 34 -4.44 -8.48 24.16
N ALA A 35 -5.35 -8.77 23.23
CA ALA A 35 -6.41 -9.76 23.44
C ALA A 35 -5.84 -11.18 23.49
N VAL A 36 -4.87 -11.49 22.65
CA VAL A 36 -4.18 -12.79 22.64
C VAL A 36 -3.28 -12.94 23.87
N GLY A 37 -2.53 -11.91 24.22
CA GLY A 37 -1.61 -11.91 25.37
C GLY A 37 -2.34 -12.03 26.71
N SER A 38 -3.47 -11.34 26.89
CA SER A 38 -4.31 -11.41 28.09
C SER A 38 -5.15 -12.67 28.19
N ARG A 39 -5.21 -13.50 27.15
CA ARG A 39 -6.03 -14.71 27.07
C ARG A 39 -7.51 -14.49 27.42
N ILE A 40 -8.05 -13.32 27.08
CA ILE A 40 -9.44 -12.92 27.43
C ILE A 40 -10.48 -13.84 26.76
N ALA A 41 -10.14 -14.44 25.62
CA ALA A 41 -10.98 -15.39 24.91
C ALA A 41 -10.11 -16.41 24.14
N PRO A 42 -10.68 -17.56 23.72
CA PRO A 42 -9.98 -18.50 22.84
C PRO A 42 -9.55 -17.81 21.54
N PHE A 43 -8.37 -18.14 21.03
CA PHE A 43 -7.78 -17.52 19.83
C PHE A 43 -8.74 -17.47 18.63
N LYS A 44 -9.52 -18.55 18.40
CA LYS A 44 -10.51 -18.61 17.32
C LYS A 44 -11.61 -17.56 17.45
N VAL A 45 -12.02 -17.23 18.68
CA VAL A 45 -13.04 -16.21 18.95
C VAL A 45 -12.45 -14.83 18.70
N VAL A 46 -11.24 -14.57 19.20
CA VAL A 46 -10.52 -13.30 18.94
C VAL A 46 -10.37 -13.06 17.44
N LEU A 47 -9.93 -14.08 16.71
CA LEU A 47 -9.76 -14.01 15.26
C LEU A 47 -11.10 -13.80 14.52
N GLY A 48 -12.16 -14.47 14.94
CA GLY A 48 -13.51 -14.30 14.37
C GLY A 48 -14.05 -12.89 14.54
N VAL A 49 -13.93 -12.33 15.75
CA VAL A 49 -14.35 -10.94 16.02
C VAL A 49 -13.52 -9.95 15.19
N ALA A 50 -12.22 -10.16 15.10
CA ALA A 50 -11.33 -9.33 14.28
C ALA A 50 -11.71 -9.38 12.80
N ALA A 51 -12.00 -10.58 12.25
CA ALA A 51 -12.40 -10.74 10.86
C ALA A 51 -13.70 -9.99 10.56
N VAL A 52 -14.69 -10.06 11.44
CA VAL A 52 -15.95 -9.28 11.30
C VAL A 52 -15.65 -7.79 11.36
N GLY A 53 -14.80 -7.35 12.29
CA GLY A 53 -14.39 -5.94 12.41
C GLY A 53 -13.71 -5.41 11.15
N VAL A 54 -12.79 -6.18 10.57
CA VAL A 54 -12.11 -5.84 9.32
C VAL A 54 -13.09 -5.76 8.15
N LEU A 55 -14.02 -6.69 8.02
CA LEU A 55 -15.04 -6.68 6.97
C LEU A 55 -15.94 -5.44 7.08
N LEU A 56 -16.40 -5.11 8.29
CA LEU A 56 -17.19 -3.90 8.52
C LEU A 56 -16.37 -2.63 8.23
N GLY A 57 -15.13 -2.57 8.72
CA GLY A 57 -14.22 -1.45 8.47
C GLY A 57 -13.96 -1.25 6.98
N ALA A 58 -13.70 -2.30 6.23
CA ALA A 58 -13.51 -2.25 4.78
C ALA A 58 -14.77 -1.76 4.05
N THR A 59 -15.95 -2.21 4.48
CA THR A 59 -17.24 -1.79 3.89
C THR A 59 -17.50 -0.29 4.07
N PHE A 60 -17.08 0.29 5.20
CA PHE A 60 -17.28 1.71 5.52
C PHE A 60 -16.05 2.59 5.24
N SER A 61 -15.02 2.07 4.60
CA SER A 61 -13.75 2.78 4.35
C SER A 61 -13.78 3.78 3.18
N GLY A 62 -14.91 4.01 2.53
CA GLY A 62 -15.02 4.84 1.31
C GLY A 62 -14.37 6.22 1.40
N GLY A 63 -14.49 6.90 2.54
CA GLY A 63 -13.86 8.20 2.76
C GLY A 63 -12.32 8.15 2.79
N MET A 64 -11.74 7.13 3.40
CA MET A 64 -10.28 6.92 3.39
C MET A 64 -9.77 6.57 1.99
N MET A 65 -10.53 5.81 1.22
CA MET A 65 -10.19 5.49 -0.17
C MET A 65 -10.16 6.74 -1.05
N GLU A 66 -11.06 7.69 -0.82
CA GLU A 66 -11.07 8.96 -1.56
C GLU A 66 -9.83 9.80 -1.23
N ILE A 67 -9.44 9.88 0.04
CA ILE A 67 -8.21 10.55 0.45
C ILE A 67 -6.96 9.89 -0.18
N ALA A 68 -6.91 8.57 -0.22
CA ALA A 68 -5.80 7.85 -0.85
C ALA A 68 -5.71 8.10 -2.36
N ARG A 69 -6.86 8.26 -3.04
CA ARG A 69 -6.93 8.49 -4.49
C ARG A 69 -6.61 9.91 -4.91
N SER A 70 -7.03 10.90 -4.15
CA SER A 70 -6.99 12.32 -4.55
C SER A 70 -6.34 13.24 -3.53
N GLY A 71 -6.21 12.82 -2.28
CA GLY A 71 -5.72 13.64 -1.19
C GLY A 71 -4.20 13.62 -1.00
N VAL A 72 -3.52 12.51 -1.36
CA VAL A 72 -2.07 12.35 -1.13
C VAL A 72 -1.25 12.87 -2.32
N PHE A 73 -1.65 12.53 -3.54
CA PHE A 73 -1.06 13.09 -4.74
C PHE A 73 -2.11 13.25 -5.84
N HIS A 74 -1.91 14.25 -6.73
CA HIS A 74 -2.83 14.52 -7.82
C HIS A 74 -2.44 13.69 -9.04
N ALA A 75 -3.03 12.53 -9.20
CA ALA A 75 -2.75 11.61 -10.32
C ALA A 75 -2.99 12.25 -11.69
N SER A 76 -3.88 13.25 -11.79
CA SER A 76 -4.16 13.99 -13.02
C SER A 76 -2.98 14.82 -13.56
N MET A 77 -1.96 15.07 -12.73
CA MET A 77 -0.74 15.78 -13.14
C MET A 77 0.32 14.85 -13.75
N PHE A 78 0.09 13.55 -13.71
CA PHE A 78 1.02 12.53 -14.19
C PHE A 78 0.45 11.83 -15.42
N SER A 79 1.32 11.33 -16.30
CA SER A 79 0.89 10.50 -17.41
C SER A 79 0.41 9.13 -16.89
N PHE A 80 -0.38 8.41 -17.67
CA PHE A 80 -0.87 7.08 -17.28
C PHE A 80 0.28 6.11 -16.95
N SER A 81 1.36 6.15 -17.71
CA SER A 81 2.55 5.32 -17.45
C SER A 81 3.25 5.69 -16.14
N ASP A 82 3.32 6.98 -15.78
CA ASP A 82 3.90 7.39 -14.50
C ASP A 82 3.05 6.95 -13.32
N VAL A 83 1.73 7.05 -13.43
CA VAL A 83 0.80 6.59 -12.39
C VAL A 83 0.97 5.09 -12.15
N ILE A 84 1.09 4.29 -13.22
CA ILE A 84 1.37 2.87 -13.10
C ILE A 84 2.73 2.63 -12.42
N ALA A 85 3.77 3.37 -12.81
CA ALA A 85 5.10 3.23 -12.22
C ALA A 85 5.10 3.61 -10.73
N ILE A 86 4.38 4.68 -10.35
CA ILE A 86 4.21 5.11 -8.96
C ILE A 86 3.54 4.00 -8.14
N TYR A 87 2.39 3.49 -8.56
CA TYR A 87 1.70 2.43 -7.83
C TYR A 87 2.50 1.14 -7.77
N PHE A 88 3.19 0.78 -8.85
CA PHE A 88 4.08 -0.38 -8.85
C PHE A 88 5.21 -0.22 -7.83
N ALA A 89 5.87 0.94 -7.80
CA ALA A 89 6.94 1.22 -6.84
C ALA A 89 6.43 1.17 -5.40
N VAL A 90 5.26 1.76 -5.12
CA VAL A 90 4.62 1.73 -3.80
C VAL A 90 4.34 0.29 -3.37
N MET A 91 3.63 -0.51 -4.18
CA MET A 91 3.30 -1.89 -3.83
C MET A 91 4.53 -2.76 -3.56
N VAL A 92 5.58 -2.63 -4.38
CA VAL A 92 6.83 -3.38 -4.17
C VAL A 92 7.52 -2.94 -2.88
N THR A 93 7.58 -1.63 -2.63
CA THR A 93 8.23 -1.08 -1.44
C THR A 93 7.48 -1.49 -0.18
N ASP A 94 6.15 -1.37 -0.17
CA ASP A 94 5.31 -1.72 0.98
C ASP A 94 5.43 -3.21 1.34
N VAL A 95 5.31 -4.11 0.35
CA VAL A 95 5.51 -5.55 0.57
C VAL A 95 6.89 -5.86 1.16
N LEU A 96 7.95 -5.24 0.65
CA LEU A 96 9.31 -5.46 1.15
C LEU A 96 9.48 -4.89 2.56
N LEU A 97 9.04 -3.66 2.79
CA LEU A 97 9.17 -2.95 4.05
C LEU A 97 8.38 -3.66 5.16
N LEU A 98 7.11 -3.95 4.94
CA LEU A 98 6.26 -4.64 5.90
C LEU A 98 6.75 -6.07 6.20
N ASN A 99 7.25 -6.78 5.19
CA ASN A 99 7.83 -8.12 5.40
C ASN A 99 9.09 -8.06 6.28
N VAL A 100 9.94 -7.04 6.11
CA VAL A 100 11.09 -6.81 6.99
C VAL A 100 10.63 -6.50 8.41
N PHE A 101 9.69 -5.58 8.59
CA PHE A 101 9.16 -5.23 9.91
C PHE A 101 8.48 -6.42 10.60
N ASN A 102 7.69 -7.21 9.86
CA ASN A 102 7.08 -8.42 10.38
C ASN A 102 8.12 -9.43 10.88
N LYS A 103 9.21 -9.64 10.12
CA LYS A 103 10.31 -10.53 10.53
C LYS A 103 11.06 -10.02 11.76
N MET A 104 11.17 -8.71 11.91
CA MET A 104 11.82 -8.08 13.05
C MET A 104 10.89 -7.97 14.27
N GLY A 105 9.61 -8.31 14.14
CA GLY A 105 8.61 -8.13 15.19
C GLY A 105 8.30 -6.67 15.50
N LEU A 106 8.49 -5.77 14.54
CA LEU A 106 8.25 -4.35 14.67
C LEU A 106 6.88 -4.00 14.08
N PRO A 107 5.86 -3.75 14.91
CA PRO A 107 4.58 -3.30 14.41
C PRO A 107 4.71 -1.88 13.83
N THR A 108 4.15 -1.65 12.67
CA THR A 108 4.15 -0.33 12.02
C THR A 108 2.74 0.06 11.58
N SER A 109 2.56 1.31 11.17
CA SER A 109 1.31 1.79 10.59
C SER A 109 1.38 1.66 9.07
N THR A 110 0.62 0.73 8.51
CA THR A 110 0.51 0.54 7.05
C THR A 110 0.00 1.80 6.36
N THR A 111 -0.94 2.53 6.97
CA THR A 111 -1.45 3.80 6.43
C THR A 111 -0.35 4.86 6.32
N VAL A 112 0.50 4.99 7.33
CA VAL A 112 1.63 5.95 7.31
C VAL A 112 2.64 5.53 6.26
N SER A 113 2.96 4.23 6.16
CA SER A 113 3.86 3.67 5.17
C SER A 113 3.42 4.06 3.76
N ILE A 114 2.19 3.72 3.38
CA ILE A 114 1.62 4.01 2.04
C ILE A 114 1.65 5.51 1.73
N VAL A 115 1.35 6.39 2.68
CA VAL A 115 1.38 7.85 2.44
C VAL A 115 2.80 8.32 2.09
N PHE A 116 3.81 7.89 2.85
CA PHE A 116 5.20 8.27 2.57
C PHE A 116 5.75 7.63 1.30
N GLU A 117 5.36 6.41 0.99
CA GLU A 117 5.73 5.72 -0.25
C GLU A 117 5.13 6.41 -1.48
N LEU A 118 3.85 6.79 -1.44
CA LEU A 118 3.20 7.55 -2.50
C LEU A 118 3.89 8.91 -2.72
N LEU A 119 4.18 9.64 -1.66
CA LEU A 119 4.90 10.92 -1.75
C LEU A 119 6.31 10.71 -2.31
N GLY A 120 7.03 9.70 -1.86
CA GLY A 120 8.38 9.38 -2.32
C GLY A 120 8.40 8.98 -3.79
N ALA A 121 7.50 8.09 -4.21
CA ALA A 121 7.40 7.65 -5.60
C ALA A 121 6.99 8.80 -6.54
N ALA A 122 6.01 9.62 -6.15
CA ALA A 122 5.60 10.80 -6.92
C ALA A 122 6.74 11.84 -7.05
N ALA A 123 7.47 12.08 -5.96
CA ALA A 123 8.64 12.98 -5.98
C ALA A 123 9.74 12.41 -6.89
N GLY A 124 10.01 11.11 -6.85
CA GLY A 124 10.98 10.45 -7.73
C GLY A 124 10.66 10.63 -9.21
N VAL A 125 9.41 10.43 -9.59
CA VAL A 125 8.94 10.64 -10.98
C VAL A 125 9.06 12.12 -11.38
N ALA A 126 8.67 13.05 -10.49
CA ALA A 126 8.77 14.47 -10.76
C ALA A 126 10.23 14.93 -10.97
N ILE A 127 11.14 14.45 -10.12
CA ILE A 127 12.58 14.75 -10.25
C ILE A 127 13.14 14.20 -11.55
N ASN A 128 12.80 12.95 -11.90
CA ASN A 128 13.23 12.34 -13.16
C ASN A 128 12.78 13.16 -14.39
N ARG A 129 11.54 13.63 -14.40
CA ARG A 129 11.02 14.52 -15.45
C ARG A 129 11.77 15.83 -15.54
N LEU A 130 12.12 16.45 -14.39
CA LEU A 130 12.89 17.69 -14.37
C LEU A 130 14.30 17.50 -14.95
N ILE A 131 14.95 16.38 -14.63
CA ILE A 131 16.26 16.04 -15.18
C ILE A 131 16.18 15.86 -16.70
N GLN A 132 15.24 15.06 -17.19
CA GLN A 132 15.05 14.81 -18.62
C GLN A 132 14.74 16.10 -19.40
N ASN A 133 13.88 16.96 -18.86
CA ASN A 133 13.58 18.25 -19.48
C ASN A 133 14.78 19.21 -19.42
N GLY A 134 15.59 19.17 -18.36
CA GLY A 134 16.83 19.96 -18.26
C GLY A 134 17.89 19.51 -19.26
N GLU A 135 18.06 18.20 -19.47
CA GLU A 135 18.97 17.67 -20.49
C GLU A 135 18.54 18.02 -21.92
N SER A 136 17.23 17.98 -22.21
CA SER A 136 16.70 18.36 -23.54
C SER A 136 16.80 19.86 -23.82
N ALA A 137 16.95 20.70 -22.80
CA ALA A 137 17.13 22.13 -22.95
C ALA A 137 18.61 22.55 -23.14
N LEU A 138 19.54 21.63 -22.84
CA LEU A 138 20.99 21.85 -22.93
C LEU A 138 21.64 21.20 -24.17
N GLY A 139 20.92 20.40 -24.92
CA GLY A 139 21.33 19.74 -26.16
C GLY A 139 20.66 20.34 -27.39
#